data_c57e88c5eddeb13889140a733a1dbce4
#
_entry.id   c57e88c5eddeb13889140a733a1dbce4
#
_cell.length_a   1.000
_cell.length_b   1.000
_cell.length_c   1.000
_cell.angle_alpha   90.00
_cell.angle_beta   90.00
_cell.angle_gamma   90.00
#
_symmetry.space_group_name_H-M   'P 1'
#
loop_
_entity.id
_entity.type
_entity.pdbx_description
1 polymer ?
#
loop_
_entity_poly.entity_id
_entity_poly.type
_entity_poly.pdbx_seq_one_letter_code
_entity_poly.pdbx_strand_id
1 'polypeptide(L)'
;MSFEFIIPDIVDPTKVDGSPYPRNIDPLSDTARDKKVKETKGEPITDFGGNSNPYIDYQSIDLLLSLQHPRSAGYDEMCFILMGQTKELLFKSLYYELYNLQLRVRADDIPNSLVIIDRAKKILKLIVNTWEVLSTIR
;
A
#
# COMPACT_ATOMS: atom_id res chain seq x y z
N MET A 1 -22.50 -23.39 14.73
CA MET A 1 -22.50 -21.94 14.98
C MET A 1 -21.96 -21.26 13.73
N SER A 2 -22.73 -20.39 13.14
CA SER A 2 -22.26 -19.64 11.96
C SER A 2 -21.29 -18.54 12.40
N PHE A 3 -20.11 -18.47 11.81
CA PHE A 3 -19.16 -17.40 12.05
C PHE A 3 -19.68 -16.02 11.64
N GLU A 4 -20.72 -15.96 10.82
CA GLU A 4 -21.37 -14.72 10.38
C GLU A 4 -21.91 -13.86 11.51
N PHE A 5 -22.26 -14.44 12.64
CA PHE A 5 -22.72 -13.71 13.83
C PHE A 5 -21.62 -13.12 14.67
N ILE A 6 -20.37 -13.56 14.50
CA ILE A 6 -19.26 -13.22 15.40
C ILE A 6 -18.29 -12.29 14.71
N ILE A 7 -18.08 -12.44 13.40
CA ILE A 7 -17.10 -11.69 12.63
C ILE A 7 -17.82 -10.97 11.50
N PRO A 8 -17.81 -9.62 11.47
CA PRO A 8 -18.36 -8.87 10.35
C PRO A 8 -17.67 -9.26 9.05
N ASP A 9 -18.42 -9.22 7.95
CA ASP A 9 -17.84 -9.45 6.64
C ASP A 9 -16.83 -8.38 6.29
N ILE A 10 -15.62 -8.82 5.95
CA ILE A 10 -14.61 -7.96 5.34
C ILE A 10 -14.92 -7.92 3.86
N VAL A 11 -15.21 -6.72 3.35
CA VAL A 11 -15.56 -6.51 1.95
C VAL A 11 -14.34 -6.69 1.07
N ASP A 12 -14.52 -7.31 -0.10
CA ASP A 12 -13.46 -7.40 -1.11
C ASP A 12 -12.94 -6.00 -1.44
N PRO A 13 -11.65 -5.71 -1.20
CA PRO A 13 -11.10 -4.38 -1.38
C PRO A 13 -11.15 -3.89 -2.83
N THR A 14 -11.30 -4.79 -3.81
CA THR A 14 -11.46 -4.42 -5.22
C THR A 14 -12.88 -4.03 -5.59
N LYS A 15 -13.86 -4.25 -4.71
CA LYS A 15 -15.30 -4.05 -4.96
C LYS A 15 -15.91 -2.94 -4.12
N VAL A 16 -15.15 -2.27 -3.28
CA VAL A 16 -15.65 -1.18 -2.43
C VAL A 16 -15.91 0.04 -3.30
N ASP A 17 -17.17 0.51 -3.31
CA ASP A 17 -17.54 1.71 -4.04
C ASP A 17 -16.85 2.94 -3.41
N GLY A 18 -16.29 3.79 -4.26
CA GLY A 18 -15.52 4.95 -3.81
C GLY A 18 -14.17 4.60 -3.21
N SER A 19 -13.76 3.35 -3.26
CA SER A 19 -12.44 2.93 -2.81
C SER A 19 -11.35 3.66 -3.60
N PRO A 20 -10.30 4.17 -2.92
CA PRO A 20 -9.12 4.66 -3.62
C PRO A 20 -8.33 3.55 -4.31
N TYR A 21 -8.70 2.29 -4.07
CA TYR A 21 -8.02 1.14 -4.65
C TYR A 21 -8.62 0.81 -6.02
N PRO A 22 -7.87 0.98 -7.10
CA PRO A 22 -8.38 0.69 -8.43
C PRO A 22 -8.69 -0.81 -8.57
N ARG A 23 -9.80 -1.10 -9.24
CA ARG A 23 -10.28 -2.48 -9.40
C ARG A 23 -9.51 -3.28 -10.44
N ASN A 24 -9.05 -2.62 -11.48
CA ASN A 24 -8.22 -3.20 -12.52
C ASN A 24 -7.05 -2.27 -12.77
N ILE A 25 -5.86 -2.76 -12.55
CA ILE A 25 -4.65 -2.03 -12.90
C ILE A 25 -4.01 -2.82 -14.04
N ASP A 26 -4.27 -2.37 -15.26
CA ASP A 26 -3.38 -2.73 -16.35
C ASP A 26 -2.02 -2.11 -16.08
N PRO A 27 -0.92 -2.80 -16.39
CA PRO A 27 0.39 -2.18 -16.31
C PRO A 27 0.36 -0.84 -17.03
N LEU A 28 0.73 0.23 -16.34
CA LEU A 28 0.73 1.54 -16.96
C LEU A 28 1.71 1.53 -18.12
N SER A 29 1.23 1.90 -19.30
CA SER A 29 2.14 2.21 -20.42
C SER A 29 3.02 3.40 -20.05
N ASP A 30 4.19 3.51 -20.66
CA ASP A 30 5.10 4.64 -20.40
C ASP A 30 4.39 5.99 -20.55
N THR A 31 3.55 6.13 -21.57
CA THR A 31 2.75 7.34 -21.78
C THR A 31 1.76 7.61 -20.65
N ALA A 32 1.12 6.57 -20.11
CA ALA A 32 0.20 6.70 -18.99
C ALA A 32 0.91 7.04 -17.69
N ARG A 33 2.13 6.52 -17.50
CA ARG A 33 2.99 6.86 -16.36
C ARG A 33 3.40 8.32 -16.39
N ASP A 34 3.89 8.79 -17.54
CA ASP A 34 4.26 10.20 -17.76
C ASP A 34 3.10 11.14 -17.50
N LYS A 35 1.91 10.78 -17.99
CA LYS A 35 0.71 11.55 -17.74
C LYS A 35 0.39 11.63 -16.25
N LYS A 36 0.47 10.52 -15.52
CA LYS A 36 0.22 10.50 -14.07
C LYS A 36 1.26 11.29 -13.30
N VAL A 37 2.52 11.20 -13.65
CA VAL A 37 3.58 12.01 -13.04
C VAL A 37 3.27 13.50 -13.21
N LYS A 38 2.86 13.93 -14.40
CA LYS A 38 2.46 15.33 -14.67
C LYS A 38 1.22 15.73 -13.87
N GLU A 39 0.22 14.88 -13.78
CA GLU A 39 -1.00 15.13 -13.02
C GLU A 39 -0.71 15.29 -11.52
N THR A 40 0.24 14.55 -11.00
CA THR A 40 0.66 14.65 -9.59
C THR A 40 1.60 15.82 -9.32
N LYS A 41 2.01 16.57 -10.36
CA LYS A 41 2.98 17.66 -10.28
C LYS A 41 4.32 17.25 -9.67
N GLY A 42 4.65 15.96 -9.78
CA GLY A 42 5.90 15.39 -9.31
C GLY A 42 6.80 15.01 -10.47
N GLU A 43 8.09 15.17 -10.26
CA GLU A 43 9.12 14.60 -11.12
C GLU A 43 9.60 13.30 -10.49
N PRO A 44 9.90 12.26 -11.28
CA PRO A 44 10.54 11.07 -10.73
C PRO A 44 11.82 11.45 -9.99
N ILE A 45 11.95 11.03 -8.74
CA ILE A 45 13.15 11.31 -7.93
C ILE A 45 14.36 10.57 -8.50
N THR A 46 14.11 9.45 -9.15
CA THR A 46 15.16 8.61 -9.71
C THR A 46 14.92 8.47 -11.21
N ASP A 47 15.90 8.91 -12.00
CA ASP A 47 15.94 8.62 -13.43
C ASP A 47 16.63 7.28 -13.62
N PHE A 48 15.88 6.31 -14.12
CA PHE A 48 16.39 4.98 -14.44
C PHE A 48 16.90 4.87 -15.87
N GLY A 49 17.16 6.02 -16.53
CA GLY A 49 17.77 6.09 -17.86
C GLY A 49 16.87 5.57 -18.98
N GLY A 50 15.57 5.58 -18.81
CA GLY A 50 14.60 5.12 -19.80
C GLY A 50 14.64 3.61 -20.07
N ASN A 51 15.46 2.86 -19.34
CA ASN A 51 15.50 1.41 -19.45
C ASN A 51 14.37 0.78 -18.67
N SER A 52 13.55 -0.04 -19.34
CA SER A 52 12.54 -0.84 -18.69
C SER A 52 13.21 -1.83 -17.74
N ASN A 53 12.86 -1.76 -16.46
CA ASN A 53 13.30 -2.70 -15.45
C ASN A 53 12.06 -3.36 -14.85
N PRO A 54 11.91 -4.69 -14.91
CA PRO A 54 10.73 -5.37 -14.39
C PRO A 54 10.40 -5.03 -12.93
N TYR A 55 11.40 -4.82 -12.09
CA TYR A 55 11.18 -4.43 -10.69
C TYR A 55 10.51 -3.05 -10.58
N ILE A 56 10.97 -2.08 -11.35
CA ILE A 56 10.43 -0.72 -11.35
C ILE A 56 9.04 -0.71 -11.98
N ASP A 57 8.91 -1.36 -13.15
CA ASP A 57 7.65 -1.37 -13.91
C ASP A 57 6.54 -2.08 -13.15
N TYR A 58 6.83 -3.23 -12.57
CA TYR A 58 5.86 -4.01 -11.84
C TYR A 58 5.29 -3.27 -10.62
N GLN A 59 6.15 -2.57 -9.90
CA GLN A 59 5.77 -1.86 -8.67
C GLN A 59 5.50 -0.37 -8.89
N SER A 60 5.63 0.14 -10.11
CA SER A 60 5.50 1.57 -10.42
C SER A 60 6.38 2.46 -9.52
N ILE A 61 7.61 2.05 -9.30
CA ILE A 61 8.53 2.69 -8.36
C ILE A 61 8.81 4.15 -8.73
N ASP A 62 8.99 4.45 -10.02
CA ASP A 62 9.22 5.80 -10.51
C ASP A 62 8.05 6.74 -10.18
N LEU A 63 6.83 6.27 -10.40
CA LEU A 63 5.63 7.02 -10.03
C LEU A 63 5.51 7.16 -8.52
N LEU A 64 5.69 6.07 -7.77
CA LEU A 64 5.60 6.08 -6.31
C LEU A 64 6.55 7.11 -5.70
N LEU A 65 7.80 7.15 -6.18
CA LEU A 65 8.82 8.07 -5.67
C LEU A 65 8.64 9.51 -6.16
N SER A 66 7.66 9.78 -7.03
CA SER A 66 7.31 11.13 -7.49
C SER A 66 6.12 11.76 -6.75
N LEU A 67 5.54 11.05 -5.78
CA LEU A 67 4.31 11.47 -5.11
C LEU A 67 4.53 12.23 -3.79
N GLN A 68 5.74 12.69 -3.50
CA GLN A 68 6.06 13.40 -2.28
C GLN A 68 6.24 14.90 -2.59
N HIS A 69 5.34 15.73 -2.05
CA HIS A 69 5.32 17.18 -2.34
C HIS A 69 5.36 17.99 -1.03
N PRO A 70 6.56 18.28 -0.47
CA PRO A 70 6.68 19.13 0.70
C PRO A 70 6.10 20.52 0.45
N ARG A 71 5.48 21.10 1.47
CA ARG A 71 4.87 22.42 1.42
C ARG A 71 5.64 23.48 2.22
N SER A 72 6.74 23.07 2.86
CA SER A 72 7.58 23.94 3.68
C SER A 72 9.05 23.64 3.42
N ALA A 73 9.93 24.46 3.99
CA ALA A 73 11.38 24.23 3.96
C ALA A 73 11.88 23.42 5.17
N GLY A 74 10.98 22.89 5.99
CA GLY A 74 11.33 22.06 7.15
C GLY A 74 11.96 20.75 6.72
N TYR A 75 13.13 20.46 7.25
CA TYR A 75 13.87 19.26 6.87
C TYR A 75 13.20 17.95 7.29
N ASP A 76 12.28 17.98 8.27
CA ASP A 76 11.56 16.81 8.76
C ASP A 76 10.29 16.50 7.95
N GLU A 77 9.83 17.42 7.11
CA GLU A 77 8.56 17.26 6.41
C GLU A 77 8.57 16.08 5.45
N MET A 78 9.67 15.85 4.74
CA MET A 78 9.78 14.71 3.84
C MET A 78 9.67 13.39 4.61
N CYS A 79 10.30 13.29 5.77
CA CYS A 79 10.16 12.11 6.64
C CYS A 79 8.70 11.89 7.06
N PHE A 80 8.00 12.95 7.44
CA PHE A 80 6.58 12.90 7.80
C PHE A 80 5.73 12.36 6.64
N ILE A 81 5.94 12.89 5.42
CA ILE A 81 5.21 12.46 4.23
C ILE A 81 5.50 10.99 3.94
N LEU A 82 6.77 10.59 3.91
CA LEU A 82 7.16 9.23 3.59
C LEU A 82 6.65 8.21 4.61
N MET A 83 6.70 8.55 5.90
CA MET A 83 6.16 7.65 6.94
C MET A 83 4.63 7.57 6.87
N GLY A 84 3.95 8.67 6.54
CA GLY A 84 2.51 8.66 6.29
C GLY A 84 2.14 7.75 5.11
N GLN A 85 2.81 7.89 3.99
CA GLN A 85 2.59 7.06 2.81
C GLN A 85 2.92 5.59 3.08
N THR A 86 4.00 5.32 3.80
CA THR A 86 4.39 3.96 4.20
C THR A 86 3.30 3.31 5.05
N LYS A 87 2.74 4.03 6.02
CA LYS A 87 1.63 3.51 6.83
C LYS A 87 0.41 3.18 5.99
N GLU A 88 0.04 4.04 5.05
CA GLU A 88 -1.11 3.79 4.19
C GLU A 88 -0.92 2.55 3.32
N LEU A 89 0.29 2.33 2.81
CA LEU A 89 0.61 1.10 2.08
C LEU A 89 0.55 -0.13 2.98
N LEU A 90 1.01 -0.02 4.22
CA LEU A 90 0.92 -1.11 5.20
C LEU A 90 -0.54 -1.39 5.59
N PHE A 91 -1.37 -0.36 5.77
CA PHE A 91 -2.81 -0.54 6.02
C PHE A 91 -3.48 -1.23 4.84
N LYS A 92 -3.17 -0.83 3.62
CA LYS A 92 -3.69 -1.49 2.43
C LYS A 92 -3.28 -2.96 2.38
N SER A 93 -2.03 -3.25 2.64
CA SER A 93 -1.52 -4.63 2.70
C SER A 93 -2.26 -5.44 3.76
N LEU A 94 -2.45 -4.88 4.95
CA LEU A 94 -3.18 -5.54 6.04
C LEU A 94 -4.63 -5.81 5.65
N TYR A 95 -5.29 -4.87 4.98
CA TYR A 95 -6.68 -5.03 4.53
C TYR A 95 -6.81 -6.23 3.58
N TYR A 96 -5.92 -6.34 2.59
CA TYR A 96 -5.90 -7.49 1.67
C TYR A 96 -5.62 -8.81 2.39
N GLU A 97 -4.70 -8.82 3.34
CA GLU A 97 -4.39 -10.01 4.12
C GLU A 97 -5.60 -10.45 4.96
N LEU A 98 -6.27 -9.52 5.63
CA LEU A 98 -7.45 -9.84 6.44
C LEU A 98 -8.61 -10.34 5.58
N TYR A 99 -8.80 -9.78 4.39
CA TYR A 99 -9.78 -10.28 3.45
C TYR A 99 -9.45 -11.71 3.00
N ASN A 100 -8.22 -11.97 2.63
CA ASN A 100 -7.79 -13.32 2.26
C ASN A 100 -7.90 -14.31 3.42
N LEU A 101 -7.60 -13.87 4.63
CA LEU A 101 -7.76 -14.69 5.84
C LEU A 101 -9.23 -15.10 6.02
N GLN A 102 -10.15 -14.15 5.89
CA GLN A 102 -11.58 -14.44 5.95
C GLN A 102 -11.98 -15.53 4.97
N LEU A 103 -11.52 -15.45 3.71
CA LEU A 103 -11.81 -16.46 2.70
C LEU A 103 -11.25 -17.82 3.07
N ARG A 104 -10.02 -17.88 3.60
CA ARG A 104 -9.37 -19.14 4.00
C ARG A 104 -10.03 -19.79 5.19
N VAL A 105 -10.38 -18.99 6.20
CA VAL A 105 -11.10 -19.48 7.38
C VAL A 105 -12.47 -20.05 6.99
N ARG A 106 -13.21 -19.36 6.12
CA ARG A 106 -14.52 -19.85 5.65
C ARG A 106 -14.41 -21.09 4.76
N ALA A 107 -13.30 -21.26 4.07
CA ALA A 107 -13.00 -22.46 3.29
C ALA A 107 -12.41 -23.59 4.14
N ASP A 108 -12.29 -23.41 5.46
CA ASP A 108 -11.70 -24.37 6.39
C ASP A 108 -10.23 -24.73 6.05
N ASP A 109 -9.55 -23.78 5.42
CA ASP A 109 -8.13 -23.91 5.03
C ASP A 109 -7.24 -23.42 6.17
N ILE A 110 -7.05 -24.24 7.18
CA ILE A 110 -6.30 -23.89 8.38
C ILE A 110 -4.82 -23.62 8.11
N PRO A 111 -4.08 -24.46 7.33
CA PRO A 111 -2.66 -24.20 7.09
C PRO A 111 -2.39 -22.82 6.48
N ASN A 112 -3.12 -22.42 5.45
CA ASN A 112 -2.95 -21.12 4.82
C ASN A 112 -3.46 -19.96 5.71
N SER A 113 -4.50 -20.20 6.51
CA SER A 113 -4.97 -19.23 7.49
C SER A 113 -3.88 -18.87 8.50
N LEU A 114 -3.12 -19.86 9.00
CA LEU A 114 -2.05 -19.62 9.95
C LEU A 114 -0.90 -18.81 9.34
N VAL A 115 -0.56 -19.05 8.07
CA VAL A 115 0.45 -18.27 7.35
C VAL A 115 0.02 -16.80 7.23
N ILE A 116 -1.25 -16.57 6.90
CA ILE A 116 -1.77 -15.20 6.75
C ILE A 116 -1.82 -14.48 8.10
N ILE A 117 -2.22 -15.16 9.17
CA ILE A 117 -2.22 -14.58 10.53
C ILE A 117 -0.80 -14.14 10.92
N ASP A 118 0.20 -14.97 10.69
CA ASP A 118 1.59 -14.63 10.98
C ASP A 118 2.05 -13.41 10.17
N ARG A 119 1.71 -13.36 8.89
CA ARG A 119 2.01 -12.21 8.03
C ARG A 119 1.31 -10.94 8.51
N ALA A 120 0.03 -11.02 8.88
CA ALA A 120 -0.74 -9.89 9.39
C ALA A 120 -0.12 -9.35 10.70
N LYS A 121 0.31 -10.22 11.59
CA LYS A 121 1.03 -9.83 12.82
C LYS A 121 2.30 -9.05 12.51
N LYS A 122 3.08 -9.51 11.53
CA LYS A 122 4.32 -8.84 11.10
C LYS A 122 4.04 -7.47 10.48
N ILE A 123 2.99 -7.35 9.68
CA ILE A 123 2.56 -6.07 9.12
C ILE A 123 2.14 -5.10 10.22
N LEU A 124 1.35 -5.55 11.20
CA LEU A 124 0.97 -4.73 12.35
C LEU A 124 2.18 -4.23 13.13
N LYS A 125 3.17 -5.07 13.33
CA LYS A 125 4.43 -4.67 13.98
C LYS A 125 5.15 -3.57 13.20
N LEU A 126 5.19 -3.65 11.88
CA LEU A 126 5.75 -2.59 11.04
C LEU A 126 4.97 -1.28 11.18
N ILE A 127 3.64 -1.35 11.22
CA ILE A 127 2.79 -0.17 11.41
C ILE A 127 3.11 0.50 12.75
N VAL A 128 3.23 -0.27 13.82
CA VAL A 128 3.60 0.25 15.15
C VAL A 128 4.98 0.89 15.11
N ASN A 129 5.95 0.27 14.44
CA ASN A 129 7.30 0.79 14.34
C ASN A 129 7.37 2.12 13.58
N THR A 130 6.46 2.41 12.66
CA THR A 130 6.42 3.73 11.99
C THR A 130 6.16 4.87 12.97
N TRP A 131 5.40 4.63 14.04
CA TRP A 131 5.17 5.63 15.08
C TRP A 131 6.43 6.00 15.84
N GLU A 132 7.36 5.08 16.02
CA GLU A 132 8.64 5.36 16.65
C GLU A 132 9.45 6.38 15.83
N VAL A 133 9.43 6.26 14.50
CA VAL A 133 10.07 7.23 13.60
C VAL A 133 9.36 8.58 13.70
N LEU A 134 8.03 8.59 13.64
CA LEU A 134 7.24 9.82 13.72
C LEU A 134 7.43 10.55 15.05
N SER A 135 7.66 9.84 16.13
CA SER A 135 7.89 10.44 17.45
C SER A 135 9.16 11.29 17.52
N THR A 136 10.07 11.14 16.56
CA THR A 136 11.30 11.94 16.48
C THR A 136 11.11 13.27 15.76
N ILE A 137 9.99 13.46 15.07
CA ILE A 137 9.67 14.69 14.33
C ILE A 137 9.22 15.77 15.31
N ARG A 138 9.78 16.98 15.15
CA ARG A 138 9.51 18.12 16.00
C ARG A 138 8.83 19.27 15.23
#